data_b86cf455655f719f3749a52b675b7133
#
_entry.id   b86cf455655f719f3749a52b675b7133
#
_cell.length_a   1.000
_cell.length_b   1.000
_cell.length_c   1.000
_cell.angle_alpha   90.00
_cell.angle_beta   90.00
_cell.angle_gamma   90.00
#
_symmetry.space_group_name_H-M   'P 1'
#
loop_
_entity.id
_entity.type
_entity.pdbx_description
1 polymer ?
#
loop_
_entity_poly.entity_id
_entity_poly.type
_entity_poly.pdbx_seq_one_letter_code
_entity_poly.pdbx_strand_id
1 'polypeptide(L)'
;MLVIAHRGANREALENSWTAFDLAIAGGAARIELDVQLTADGHAAVIHDDAIDRTTGVRARVSKLTRAELARIKLINGESIPFLDEVVERILPRCELNIEIKGPSEELARITRNLVAKHPRREG
;
A
#
# COMPACT_ATOMS: atom_id res chain seq x y z
N MET A 1 16.40 3.59 18.86
CA MET A 1 14.94 3.43 18.89
C MET A 1 14.42 3.09 17.51
N LEU A 2 13.54 2.11 17.41
CA LEU A 2 12.93 1.71 16.15
C LEU A 2 11.78 2.68 15.81
N VAL A 3 11.82 3.26 14.60
CA VAL A 3 10.76 4.16 14.15
C VAL A 3 9.93 3.45 13.08
N ILE A 4 8.61 3.38 13.30
CA ILE A 4 7.67 2.78 12.37
C ILE A 4 6.74 3.86 11.85
N ALA A 5 6.69 4.00 10.53
CA ALA A 5 5.82 4.99 9.89
C ALA A 5 4.49 4.34 9.53
N HIS A 6 3.42 4.76 10.19
CA HIS A 6 2.06 4.27 9.96
C HIS A 6 1.52 4.82 8.63
N ARG A 7 1.24 3.92 7.69
CA ARG A 7 0.79 4.28 6.33
C ARG A 7 1.74 5.24 5.62
N GLY A 8 3.04 5.10 5.91
CA GLY A 8 4.06 6.08 5.53
C GLY A 8 4.06 7.24 6.51
N ALA A 9 4.61 8.38 6.12
CA ALA A 9 4.62 9.59 6.95
C ALA A 9 3.26 10.28 6.85
N ASN A 10 2.22 9.69 7.46
CA ASN A 10 0.83 10.11 7.26
C ASN A 10 0.47 11.45 7.90
N ARG A 11 1.32 11.99 8.78
CA ARG A 11 1.12 13.33 9.35
C ARG A 11 1.64 14.42 8.43
N GLU A 12 2.54 14.08 7.52
CA GLU A 12 3.20 15.03 6.62
C GLU A 12 2.69 14.91 5.19
N ALA A 13 2.07 13.78 4.85
CA ALA A 13 1.56 13.52 3.51
C ALA A 13 0.35 12.61 3.61
N LEU A 14 -0.37 12.47 2.50
CA LEU A 14 -1.55 11.60 2.45
C LEU A 14 -1.12 10.15 2.72
N GLU A 15 -1.85 9.47 3.59
CA GLU A 15 -1.57 8.08 3.95
C GLU A 15 -1.51 7.16 2.73
N ASN A 16 -0.66 6.12 2.80
CA ASN A 16 -0.54 5.12 1.74
C ASN A 16 -0.32 5.73 0.35
N SER A 17 0.49 6.79 0.29
CA SER A 17 0.89 7.43 -0.97
C SER A 17 2.39 7.31 -1.15
N TRP A 18 2.86 7.43 -2.40
CA TRP A 18 4.28 7.40 -2.68
C TRP A 18 5.03 8.51 -1.93
N THR A 19 4.45 9.71 -1.87
CA THR A 19 5.06 10.82 -1.12
C THR A 19 5.21 10.47 0.35
N ALA A 20 4.18 9.85 0.97
CA ALA A 20 4.25 9.46 2.37
C ALA A 20 5.35 8.40 2.61
N PHE A 21 5.50 7.45 1.69
CA PHE A 21 6.54 6.43 1.79
C PHE A 21 7.93 7.04 1.64
N ASP A 22 8.12 7.92 0.66
CA ASP A 22 9.41 8.57 0.43
C ASP A 22 9.81 9.45 1.61
N LEU A 23 8.87 10.19 2.19
CA LEU A 23 9.13 11.01 3.37
C LEU A 23 9.51 10.15 4.58
N ALA A 24 8.85 9.01 4.74
CA ALA A 24 9.18 8.07 5.83
C ALA A 24 10.62 7.59 5.71
N ILE A 25 11.04 7.20 4.52
CA ILE A 25 12.39 6.72 4.27
C ILE A 25 13.41 7.84 4.50
N ALA A 26 13.14 9.04 3.97
CA ALA A 26 14.00 10.20 4.16
C ALA A 26 14.14 10.58 5.63
N GLY A 27 13.09 10.35 6.42
CA GLY A 27 13.09 10.61 7.86
C GLY A 27 13.72 9.50 8.70
N GLY A 28 14.24 8.46 8.09
CA GLY A 28 14.94 7.38 8.80
C GLY A 28 14.03 6.33 9.40
N ALA A 29 12.82 6.16 8.92
CA ALA A 29 11.93 5.11 9.42
C ALA A 29 12.56 3.74 9.18
N ALA A 30 12.58 2.89 10.21
CA ALA A 30 13.10 1.53 10.11
C ALA A 30 12.10 0.63 9.38
N ARG A 31 10.83 0.95 9.48
CA ARG A 31 9.75 0.14 8.94
C ARG A 31 8.60 1.04 8.51
N ILE A 32 7.93 0.67 7.43
CA ILE A 32 6.70 1.34 6.99
C ILE A 32 5.55 0.36 7.18
N GLU A 33 4.53 0.79 7.89
CA GLU A 33 3.29 0.04 8.00
C GLU A 33 2.35 0.52 6.89
N LEU A 34 1.74 -0.42 6.20
CA LEU A 34 0.78 -0.11 5.14
C LEU A 34 -0.36 -1.14 5.12
N ASP A 35 -1.41 -0.80 4.41
CA ASP A 35 -2.62 -1.60 4.35
C ASP A 35 -2.88 -2.05 2.92
N VAL A 36 -3.40 -3.27 2.75
CA VAL A 36 -3.76 -3.78 1.43
C VAL A 36 -5.21 -4.25 1.39
N GLN A 37 -5.84 -4.02 0.24
CA GLN A 37 -7.20 -4.46 -0.07
C GLN A 37 -7.17 -5.23 -1.39
N LEU A 38 -8.05 -6.24 -1.53
CA LEU A 38 -8.11 -7.06 -2.73
C LEU A 38 -9.02 -6.42 -3.78
N THR A 39 -8.51 -6.26 -5.00
CA THR A 39 -9.33 -5.79 -6.13
C THR A 39 -10.23 -6.90 -6.66
N ALA A 40 -11.18 -6.53 -7.52
CA ALA A 40 -12.11 -7.48 -8.13
C ALA A 40 -11.38 -8.54 -8.97
N ASP A 41 -10.24 -8.18 -9.55
CA ASP A 41 -9.46 -9.07 -10.42
C ASP A 41 -8.20 -9.65 -9.74
N GLY A 42 -8.14 -9.62 -8.41
CA GLY A 42 -7.12 -10.36 -7.67
C GLY A 42 -5.77 -9.67 -7.52
N HIS A 43 -5.75 -8.34 -7.41
CA HIS A 43 -4.54 -7.58 -7.13
C HIS A 43 -4.61 -6.95 -5.74
N ALA A 44 -3.47 -6.65 -5.16
CA ALA A 44 -3.37 -6.02 -3.83
C ALA A 44 -3.15 -4.52 -4.00
N ALA A 45 -4.19 -3.73 -3.72
CA ALA A 45 -4.11 -2.29 -3.73
C ALA A 45 -3.68 -1.79 -2.35
N VAL A 46 -2.81 -0.80 -2.29
CA VAL A 46 -2.31 -0.26 -1.03
C VAL A 46 -3.21 0.90 -0.62
N ILE A 47 -4.20 0.58 0.20
CA ILE A 47 -5.21 1.54 0.67
C ILE A 47 -5.86 0.96 1.93
N HIS A 48 -6.21 1.84 2.87
CA HIS A 48 -6.74 1.39 4.16
C HIS A 48 -8.19 0.94 4.09
N ASP A 49 -9.05 1.72 3.44
CA ASP A 49 -10.49 1.45 3.40
C ASP A 49 -10.88 0.77 2.09
N ASP A 50 -11.84 -0.15 2.13
CA ASP A 50 -12.44 -0.70 0.91
C ASP A 50 -13.20 0.41 0.17
N ALA A 51 -13.94 1.25 0.89
CA ALA A 51 -14.55 2.45 0.32
C ALA A 51 -13.47 3.52 0.14
N ILE A 52 -13.27 4.00 -1.08
CA ILE A 52 -12.12 4.85 -1.42
C ILE A 52 -12.38 6.35 -1.38
N ASP A 53 -13.59 6.76 -1.01
CA ASP A 53 -13.99 8.17 -1.08
C ASP A 53 -13.14 9.08 -0.17
N ARG A 54 -12.70 8.61 0.98
CA ARG A 54 -11.92 9.44 1.92
C ARG A 54 -10.60 9.93 1.33
N THR A 55 -9.92 9.09 0.57
CA THR A 55 -8.59 9.43 0.03
C THR A 55 -8.58 9.77 -1.45
N THR A 56 -9.67 9.51 -2.17
CA THR A 56 -9.74 9.79 -3.61
C THR A 56 -10.81 10.82 -3.98
N GLY A 57 -11.82 11.02 -3.13
CA GLY A 57 -12.97 11.83 -3.47
C GLY A 57 -13.94 11.12 -4.41
N VAL A 58 -13.70 9.88 -4.77
CA VAL A 58 -14.52 9.08 -5.67
C VAL A 58 -15.30 8.05 -4.87
N ARG A 59 -16.60 7.97 -5.11
CA ARG A 59 -17.49 7.05 -4.40
C ARG A 59 -17.43 5.66 -5.05
N ALA A 60 -16.56 4.80 -4.54
CA ALA A 60 -16.34 3.48 -5.10
C ALA A 60 -15.71 2.55 -4.05
N ARG A 61 -15.59 1.26 -4.38
CA ARG A 61 -14.99 0.26 -3.50
C ARG A 61 -13.92 -0.52 -4.26
N VAL A 62 -12.78 -0.77 -3.59
CA VAL A 62 -11.68 -1.55 -4.15
C VAL A 62 -12.17 -2.92 -4.61
N SER A 63 -12.97 -3.60 -3.78
CA SER A 63 -13.45 -4.95 -4.06
C SER A 63 -14.35 -5.05 -5.29
N LYS A 64 -14.86 -3.92 -5.78
CA LYS A 64 -15.75 -3.87 -6.95
C LYS A 64 -15.06 -3.39 -8.22
N LEU A 65 -13.78 -3.01 -8.13
CA LEU A 65 -13.04 -2.44 -9.26
C LEU A 65 -11.85 -3.32 -9.62
N THR A 66 -11.49 -3.32 -10.90
CA THR A 66 -10.27 -3.97 -11.36
C THR A 66 -9.08 -3.05 -11.15
N ARG A 67 -7.88 -3.61 -11.24
CA ARG A 67 -6.64 -2.81 -11.18
C ARG A 67 -6.62 -1.71 -12.25
N ALA A 68 -7.05 -2.04 -13.47
CA ALA A 68 -7.08 -1.05 -14.56
C ALA A 68 -8.04 0.10 -14.25
N GLU A 69 -9.19 -0.21 -13.66
CA GLU A 69 -10.15 0.82 -13.28
C GLU A 69 -9.61 1.70 -12.15
N LEU A 70 -8.97 1.09 -11.14
CA LEU A 70 -8.36 1.85 -10.05
C LEU A 70 -7.20 2.73 -10.53
N ALA A 71 -6.48 2.28 -11.55
CA ALA A 71 -5.35 3.05 -12.11
C ALA A 71 -5.81 4.39 -12.70
N ARG A 72 -7.09 4.52 -13.04
CA ARG A 72 -7.65 5.78 -13.56
C ARG A 72 -8.10 6.72 -12.46
N ILE A 73 -8.16 6.27 -11.22
CA ILE A 73 -8.60 7.06 -10.08
C ILE A 73 -7.37 7.57 -9.35
N LYS A 74 -7.33 8.88 -9.09
CA LYS A 74 -6.21 9.49 -8.38
C LYS A 74 -6.56 9.73 -6.92
N LEU A 75 -5.56 9.62 -6.07
CA LEU A 75 -5.66 10.11 -4.69
C LEU A 75 -5.85 11.63 -4.71
N ILE A 76 -6.37 12.18 -3.63
CA ILE A 76 -6.64 13.63 -3.56
C ILE A 76 -5.37 14.48 -3.70
N ASN A 77 -4.18 13.88 -3.51
CA ASN A 77 -2.90 14.57 -3.74
C ASN A 77 -2.42 14.44 -5.19
N GLY A 78 -3.22 13.85 -6.08
CA GLY A 78 -2.90 13.70 -7.50
C GLY A 78 -2.11 12.46 -7.86
N GLU A 79 -1.65 11.69 -6.88
CA GLU A 79 -0.88 10.47 -7.13
C GLU A 79 -1.78 9.28 -7.45
N SER A 80 -1.21 8.29 -8.09
CA SER A 80 -1.91 7.02 -8.33
C SER A 80 -1.98 6.22 -7.04
N ILE A 81 -3.01 5.38 -6.89
CA ILE A 81 -3.09 4.42 -5.79
C ILE A 81 -1.96 3.41 -5.98
N PRO A 82 -1.07 3.21 -4.98
CA PRO A 82 0.00 2.23 -5.13
C PRO A 82 -0.56 0.81 -5.13
N PHE A 83 0.13 -0.10 -5.82
CA PHE A 83 -0.15 -1.54 -5.73
C PHE A 83 1.02 -2.22 -5.03
N LEU A 84 0.74 -3.31 -4.32
CA LEU A 84 1.74 -3.94 -3.46
C LEU A 84 2.95 -4.44 -4.24
N ASP A 85 2.78 -4.96 -5.45
CA ASP A 85 3.90 -5.40 -6.28
C ASP A 85 4.87 -4.26 -6.56
N GLU A 86 4.35 -3.05 -6.80
CA GLU A 86 5.16 -1.86 -7.01
C GLU A 86 5.88 -1.44 -5.73
N VAL A 87 5.16 -1.49 -4.60
CA VAL A 87 5.72 -1.11 -3.29
C VAL A 87 6.86 -2.06 -2.89
N VAL A 88 6.64 -3.37 -3.04
CA VAL A 88 7.66 -4.37 -2.72
C VAL A 88 8.92 -4.11 -3.54
N GLU A 89 8.78 -3.87 -4.84
CA GLU A 89 9.92 -3.65 -5.71
C GLU A 89 10.68 -2.36 -5.38
N ARG A 90 9.96 -1.27 -5.09
CA ARG A 90 10.57 0.05 -4.90
C ARG A 90 10.98 0.35 -3.47
N ILE A 91 10.22 -0.14 -2.50
CA ILE A 91 10.41 0.24 -1.09
C ILE A 91 11.16 -0.83 -0.29
N LEU A 92 10.84 -2.10 -0.48
CA LEU A 92 11.43 -3.16 0.34
C LEU A 92 12.95 -3.18 0.33
N PRO A 93 13.66 -2.89 -0.79
CA PRO A 93 15.13 -2.78 -0.76
C PRO A 93 15.64 -1.66 0.15
N ARG A 94 14.82 -0.66 0.45
CA ARG A 94 15.23 0.53 1.19
C ARG A 94 14.71 0.56 2.62
N CYS A 95 13.65 -0.19 2.91
CA CYS A 95 12.97 -0.12 4.20
C CYS A 95 12.16 -1.39 4.41
N GLU A 96 12.04 -1.85 5.64
CA GLU A 96 11.20 -2.99 5.96
C GLU A 96 9.72 -2.61 5.87
N LEU A 97 8.88 -3.58 5.55
CA LEU A 97 7.44 -3.39 5.42
C LEU A 97 6.69 -4.21 6.47
N ASN A 98 5.68 -3.60 7.07
CA ASN A 98 4.71 -4.26 7.92
C ASN A 98 3.36 -4.15 7.22
N ILE A 99 2.92 -5.23 6.59
CA ILE A 99 1.75 -5.20 5.70
C ILE A 99 0.53 -5.72 6.44
N GLU A 100 -0.48 -4.87 6.59
CA GLU A 100 -1.75 -5.26 7.19
C GLU A 100 -2.75 -5.65 6.10
N ILE A 101 -3.19 -6.91 6.16
CA ILE A 101 -4.15 -7.45 5.21
C ILE A 101 -5.55 -7.14 5.73
N LYS A 102 -6.33 -6.41 4.94
CA LYS A 102 -7.69 -6.03 5.32
C LYS A 102 -8.69 -7.09 4.90
N GLY A 103 -9.56 -7.46 5.83
CA GLY A 103 -10.60 -8.44 5.61
C GLY A 103 -10.10 -9.88 5.72
N PRO A 104 -11.03 -10.85 5.83
CA PRO A 104 -10.68 -12.26 6.00
C PRO A 104 -10.45 -12.94 4.65
N SER A 105 -9.47 -12.47 3.88
CA SER A 105 -9.19 -13.00 2.54
C SER A 105 -7.92 -13.85 2.55
N GLU A 106 -8.07 -15.15 2.34
CA GLU A 106 -6.93 -16.06 2.16
C GLU A 106 -6.22 -15.77 0.84
N GLU A 107 -6.97 -15.36 -0.19
CA GLU A 107 -6.39 -15.00 -1.47
C GLU A 107 -5.45 -13.81 -1.35
N LEU A 108 -5.87 -12.77 -0.65
CA LEU A 108 -5.05 -11.58 -0.43
C LEU A 108 -3.80 -11.92 0.39
N ALA A 109 -3.94 -12.77 1.40
CA ALA A 109 -2.81 -13.22 2.21
C ALA A 109 -1.80 -13.99 1.34
N ARG A 110 -2.28 -14.87 0.47
CA ARG A 110 -1.42 -15.65 -0.42
C ARG A 110 -0.68 -14.75 -1.42
N ILE A 111 -1.40 -13.79 -2.02
CA ILE A 111 -0.81 -12.83 -2.95
C ILE A 111 0.30 -12.03 -2.25
N THR A 112 0.02 -11.54 -1.05
CA THR A 112 0.97 -10.77 -0.26
C THR A 112 2.23 -11.58 0.02
N ARG A 113 2.06 -12.81 0.52
CA ARG A 113 3.21 -13.68 0.81
C ARG A 113 4.05 -13.95 -0.44
N ASN A 114 3.39 -14.21 -1.56
CA ASN A 114 4.10 -14.52 -2.81
C ASN A 114 4.91 -13.34 -3.31
N LEU A 115 4.36 -12.13 -3.21
CA LEU A 115 5.07 -10.92 -3.65
C LEU A 115 6.31 -10.66 -2.79
N VAL A 116 6.17 -10.78 -1.48
CA VAL A 116 7.30 -10.57 -0.56
C VAL A 116 8.36 -11.65 -0.74
N ALA A 117 7.94 -12.91 -0.92
CA ALA A 117 8.86 -14.04 -1.06
C ALA A 117 9.74 -13.95 -2.32
N LYS A 118 9.28 -13.27 -3.37
CA LYS A 118 10.05 -13.09 -4.60
C LYS A 118 11.16 -12.05 -4.45
N HIS A 119 11.12 -11.26 -3.40
CA HIS A 119 12.09 -10.19 -3.22
C HIS A 119 13.30 -10.67 -2.41
N PRO A 120 14.54 -10.31 -2.79
CA PRO A 120 15.75 -10.78 -2.07
C PRO A 120 15.81 -10.33 -0.62
N ARG A 121 15.09 -9.30 -0.23
CA ARG A 121 15.10 -8.76 1.13
C ARG A 121 13.88 -9.15 1.94
N ARG A 122 13.26 -10.25 1.61
CA ARG A 122 11.97 -10.65 2.21
C ARG A 122 12.03 -10.98 3.70
N GLU A 123 13.18 -11.38 4.21
CA GLU A 123 13.34 -11.74 5.62
C GLU A 123 13.51 -10.53 6.54
N GLY A 124 13.54 -9.38 5.98
CA GLY A 124 13.75 -8.13 6.68
C GLY A 124 12.92 -7.89 7.92
#